data_675d238a31b69c956096d6be3ada401c
#
_entry.id   675d238a31b69c956096d6be3ada401c
#
_cell.length_a   1.000
_cell.length_b   1.000
_cell.length_c   1.000
_cell.angle_alpha   90.00
_cell.angle_beta   90.00
_cell.angle_gamma   90.00
#
_symmetry.space_group_name_H-M   'P 1'
#
loop_
_entity.id
_entity.type
_entity.pdbx_description
1 polymer ?
#
loop_
_entity_poly.entity_id
_entity_poly.type
_entity_poly.pdbx_seq_one_letter_code
_entity_poly.pdbx_strand_id
1 'polypeptide(L)'
;MSQYETPLFTALVEHSKRNPIQFHIPGHKKGQGMDPEFREFIGHNALAIDLINIAPLDDLHHPKGMIKKAQDLAAAAFGADHTFFSIQGTSGAIMTMVMSVCGPGDKILVPRNVHKSVMSAIIFSGAKPIFMHPEIDPKLGISHGITIQSVKKALEEHSDAKGLLVINPTYFGFAADLEQIVQLAHSYDIPVLVDEAHGVHIHFHDELPMSAMQAGADMAATSVHKLGGSLTQSSILNVKEGLVNVKHVQSIISMLTTTSTSYILLASLDVARKRLATEGKALIEQTIQLAEHVREAINAIEHLYCPGKEMLGTDATFNYDPTKIIVSVKDLGITGHQAEVWLREQYNIEVELSDLYNILCLITFGDTESETNTLIVALQDLAATFRNRADKGVQVQVEIPEIPVLALSPRDAFYSETEVIPFENAAGRIIADFVMVYPPGIPIFTPGEIITQDNLEYIRKNLEAGLPVQGPEDMTLQTLRVIKEYKPIS
;
A
#
# COMPACT_ATOMS: atom_id res chain seq x y z
N MET A 1 2.53 -30.80 2.75
CA MET A 1 2.95 -30.18 4.02
C MET A 1 1.70 -29.66 4.72
N SER A 2 1.63 -29.70 6.05
CA SER A 2 0.50 -29.23 6.81
C SER A 2 0.60 -27.73 7.06
N GLN A 3 -0.51 -26.99 6.94
CA GLN A 3 -0.54 -25.54 7.25
C GLN A 3 -0.27 -25.24 8.74
N TYR A 4 -0.31 -26.24 9.61
CA TYR A 4 0.07 -26.11 11.02
C TYR A 4 1.59 -26.05 11.26
N GLU A 5 2.40 -26.44 10.27
CA GLU A 5 3.86 -26.38 10.37
C GLU A 5 4.38 -24.94 10.22
N THR A 6 5.46 -24.65 10.94
CA THR A 6 6.23 -23.39 10.84
C THR A 6 7.70 -23.73 10.64
N PRO A 7 8.08 -24.22 9.43
CA PRO A 7 9.42 -24.78 9.21
C PRO A 7 10.55 -23.80 9.50
N LEU A 8 10.37 -22.53 9.19
CA LEU A 8 11.37 -21.50 9.44
C LEU A 8 11.45 -21.13 10.93
N PHE A 9 10.32 -20.78 11.55
CA PHE A 9 10.29 -20.45 12.98
C PHE A 9 10.75 -21.61 13.85
N THR A 10 10.27 -22.81 13.57
CA THR A 10 10.67 -24.04 14.30
C THR A 10 12.18 -24.25 14.24
N ALA A 11 12.80 -24.16 13.05
CA ALA A 11 14.22 -24.34 12.89
C ALA A 11 15.06 -23.29 13.65
N LEU A 12 14.60 -22.03 13.68
CA LEU A 12 15.24 -20.97 14.46
C LEU A 12 15.20 -21.23 15.96
N VAL A 13 14.04 -21.68 16.47
CA VAL A 13 13.88 -22.06 17.89
C VAL A 13 14.77 -23.24 18.26
N GLU A 14 14.83 -24.27 17.40
CA GLU A 14 15.71 -25.43 17.60
C GLU A 14 17.19 -25.04 17.58
N HIS A 15 17.59 -24.17 16.64
CA HIS A 15 18.95 -23.64 16.59
C HIS A 15 19.29 -22.84 17.87
N SER A 16 18.39 -22.00 18.34
CA SER A 16 18.56 -21.24 19.58
C SER A 16 18.72 -22.15 20.80
N LYS A 17 17.92 -23.24 20.92
CA LYS A 17 18.01 -24.22 22.01
C LYS A 17 19.34 -24.97 22.05
N ARG A 18 19.96 -25.22 20.89
CA ARG A 18 21.31 -25.83 20.83
C ARG A 18 22.39 -24.92 21.39
N ASN A 19 22.09 -23.64 21.57
CA ASN A 19 22.95 -22.61 22.14
C ASN A 19 24.39 -22.59 21.58
N PRO A 20 24.59 -22.53 20.26
CA PRO A 20 25.93 -22.56 19.68
C PRO A 20 26.76 -21.35 20.09
N ILE A 21 28.08 -21.53 20.22
CA ILE A 21 29.03 -20.43 20.36
C ILE A 21 29.15 -19.73 19.02
N GLN A 22 28.87 -18.42 18.98
CA GLN A 22 28.77 -17.65 17.74
C GLN A 22 30.06 -16.87 17.45
N PHE A 23 30.79 -17.24 16.42
CA PHE A 23 31.89 -16.46 15.85
C PHE A 23 31.52 -15.80 14.50
N HIS A 24 30.23 -15.81 14.15
CA HIS A 24 29.64 -15.17 12.99
C HIS A 24 28.83 -13.91 13.38
N ILE A 25 28.41 -13.12 12.41
CA ILE A 25 27.46 -12.01 12.59
C ILE A 25 26.04 -12.55 12.91
N PRO A 26 25.17 -11.79 13.56
CA PRO A 26 25.33 -10.42 14.07
C PRO A 26 26.29 -10.30 15.25
N GLY A 27 26.95 -9.13 15.35
CA GLY A 27 27.99 -8.86 16.35
C GLY A 27 27.49 -8.79 17.81
N HIS A 28 26.18 -8.63 18.02
CA HIS A 28 25.59 -8.56 19.37
C HIS A 28 25.61 -9.90 20.14
N LYS A 29 25.88 -11.04 19.48
CA LYS A 29 26.05 -12.35 20.13
C LYS A 29 24.92 -12.66 21.13
N LYS A 30 23.67 -12.79 20.62
CA LYS A 30 22.47 -13.00 21.44
C LYS A 30 22.24 -11.89 22.49
N GLY A 31 22.65 -10.67 22.14
CA GLY A 31 22.49 -9.48 22.98
C GLY A 31 23.65 -9.17 23.93
N GLN A 32 24.69 -10.01 24.04
CA GLN A 32 25.82 -9.76 24.94
C GLN A 32 26.62 -8.51 24.57
N GLY A 33 26.67 -8.16 23.29
CA GLY A 33 27.34 -6.97 22.78
C GLY A 33 26.43 -5.74 22.64
N MET A 34 25.21 -5.80 23.16
CA MET A 34 24.25 -4.68 23.14
C MET A 34 24.28 -3.90 24.44
N ASP A 35 23.74 -2.67 24.38
CA ASP A 35 23.40 -1.91 25.58
C ASP A 35 22.51 -2.74 26.51
N PRO A 36 22.79 -2.78 27.82
CA PRO A 36 22.05 -3.62 28.77
C PRO A 36 20.55 -3.31 28.85
N GLU A 37 20.16 -2.03 28.84
CA GLU A 37 18.77 -1.59 28.93
C GLU A 37 17.99 -2.02 27.67
N PHE A 38 18.56 -1.79 26.50
CA PHE A 38 17.96 -2.19 25.23
C PHE A 38 17.83 -3.71 25.12
N ARG A 39 18.87 -4.47 25.55
CA ARG A 39 18.84 -5.93 25.59
C ARG A 39 17.73 -6.49 26.48
N GLU A 40 17.55 -5.90 27.67
CA GLU A 40 16.52 -6.30 28.61
C GLU A 40 15.13 -6.04 28.03
N PHE A 41 14.92 -4.86 27.42
CA PHE A 41 13.67 -4.45 26.80
C PHE A 41 13.26 -5.37 25.64
N ILE A 42 14.18 -5.69 24.72
CA ILE A 42 13.92 -6.58 23.57
C ILE A 42 13.68 -8.03 24.01
N GLY A 43 14.39 -8.48 25.01
CA GLY A 43 14.28 -9.82 25.58
C GLY A 43 15.12 -10.88 24.85
N HIS A 44 15.50 -11.90 25.64
CA HIS A 44 16.45 -12.92 25.21
C HIS A 44 15.98 -13.72 23.98
N ASN A 45 14.70 -14.08 23.92
CA ASN A 45 14.18 -14.95 22.84
C ASN A 45 14.28 -14.30 21.46
N ALA A 46 13.94 -13.02 21.36
CA ALA A 46 14.06 -12.27 20.10
C ALA A 46 15.53 -12.22 19.64
N LEU A 47 16.44 -11.88 20.56
CA LEU A 47 17.86 -11.78 20.27
C LEU A 47 18.53 -13.12 19.96
N ALA A 48 17.98 -14.22 20.46
CA ALA A 48 18.49 -15.58 20.22
C ALA A 48 18.19 -16.09 18.79
N ILE A 49 17.17 -15.54 18.13
CA ILE A 49 16.77 -15.89 16.76
C ILE A 49 17.07 -14.76 15.75
N ASP A 50 17.68 -13.66 16.18
CA ASP A 50 18.21 -12.65 15.26
C ASP A 50 19.53 -13.17 14.67
N LEU A 51 19.39 -13.82 13.54
CA LEU A 51 20.44 -14.59 12.85
C LEU A 51 20.51 -14.19 11.38
N ILE A 52 21.47 -14.77 10.66
CA ILE A 52 21.63 -14.61 9.23
C ILE A 52 21.76 -15.97 8.53
N ASN A 53 22.01 -15.99 7.23
CA ASN A 53 22.19 -17.17 6.38
C ASN A 53 23.46 -17.98 6.70
N ILE A 54 23.57 -18.52 7.89
CA ILE A 54 24.61 -19.49 8.26
C ILE A 54 24.25 -20.90 7.77
N ALA A 55 25.25 -21.77 7.61
CA ALA A 55 25.08 -23.09 7.01
C ALA A 55 23.92 -23.96 7.53
N PRO A 56 23.58 -23.99 8.84
CA PRO A 56 22.43 -24.74 9.34
C PRO A 56 21.07 -24.09 9.04
N LEU A 57 21.06 -22.83 8.61
CA LEU A 57 19.88 -22.05 8.26
C LEU A 57 19.92 -21.78 6.75
N ASP A 58 18.78 -21.73 6.13
CA ASP A 58 18.63 -21.54 4.68
C ASP A 58 19.05 -20.11 4.25
N ASP A 59 19.07 -19.83 2.95
CA ASP A 59 19.39 -18.53 2.37
C ASP A 59 18.20 -18.00 1.55
N LEU A 60 17.71 -16.78 1.88
CA LEU A 60 16.59 -16.17 1.19
C LEU A 60 16.86 -15.90 -0.31
N HIS A 61 18.13 -15.68 -0.69
CA HIS A 61 18.51 -15.47 -2.08
C HIS A 61 18.43 -16.73 -2.92
N HIS A 62 18.65 -17.90 -2.30
CA HIS A 62 18.63 -19.22 -2.93
C HIS A 62 17.96 -20.25 -2.01
N PRO A 63 16.67 -20.10 -1.67
CA PRO A 63 16.02 -20.92 -0.68
C PRO A 63 15.90 -22.38 -1.16
N LYS A 64 16.35 -23.32 -0.35
CA LYS A 64 16.31 -24.77 -0.63
C LYS A 64 15.84 -25.59 0.58
N GLY A 65 15.88 -25.00 1.76
CA GLY A 65 15.57 -25.63 3.04
C GLY A 65 14.30 -25.11 3.67
N MET A 66 14.41 -24.60 4.90
CA MET A 66 13.28 -24.15 5.70
C MET A 66 12.58 -22.90 5.15
N ILE A 67 13.31 -21.97 4.53
CA ILE A 67 12.73 -20.80 3.88
C ILE A 67 11.89 -21.24 2.67
N LYS A 68 12.43 -22.13 1.83
CA LYS A 68 11.68 -22.68 0.69
C LYS A 68 10.40 -23.37 1.13
N LYS A 69 10.47 -24.21 2.18
CA LYS A 69 9.28 -24.85 2.74
C LYS A 69 8.24 -23.87 3.27
N ALA A 70 8.68 -22.80 3.94
CA ALA A 70 7.78 -21.76 4.42
C ALA A 70 7.12 -20.98 3.27
N GLN A 71 7.88 -20.68 2.20
CA GLN A 71 7.36 -20.06 0.98
C GLN A 71 6.37 -20.97 0.24
N ASP A 72 6.63 -22.29 0.16
CA ASP A 72 5.70 -23.25 -0.45
C ASP A 72 4.40 -23.38 0.32
N LEU A 73 4.47 -23.35 1.66
CA LEU A 73 3.26 -23.29 2.51
C LEU A 73 2.50 -21.98 2.32
N ALA A 74 3.20 -20.86 2.15
CA ALA A 74 2.56 -19.58 1.86
C ALA A 74 1.89 -19.58 0.49
N ALA A 75 2.55 -20.10 -0.54
CA ALA A 75 1.96 -20.26 -1.87
C ALA A 75 0.66 -21.06 -1.81
N ALA A 76 0.67 -22.20 -1.14
CA ALA A 76 -0.52 -23.02 -0.95
C ALA A 76 -1.63 -22.31 -0.14
N ALA A 77 -1.26 -21.51 0.87
CA ALA A 77 -2.22 -20.78 1.71
C ALA A 77 -2.92 -19.63 0.96
N PHE A 78 -2.19 -18.92 0.09
CA PHE A 78 -2.69 -17.77 -0.67
C PHE A 78 -3.15 -18.13 -2.09
N GLY A 79 -3.13 -19.41 -2.46
CA GLY A 79 -3.57 -19.86 -3.78
C GLY A 79 -2.64 -19.46 -4.93
N ALA A 80 -1.36 -19.21 -4.66
CA ALA A 80 -0.34 -18.90 -5.64
C ALA A 80 0.41 -20.17 -6.09
N ASP A 81 1.09 -20.11 -7.23
CA ASP A 81 2.03 -21.16 -7.65
C ASP A 81 3.39 -20.99 -6.96
N HIS A 82 3.79 -19.73 -6.74
CA HIS A 82 4.99 -19.37 -6.00
C HIS A 82 4.72 -18.20 -5.05
N THR A 83 5.35 -18.21 -3.88
CA THR A 83 5.39 -17.07 -2.97
C THR A 83 6.83 -16.78 -2.58
N PHE A 84 7.23 -15.51 -2.70
CA PHE A 84 8.53 -15.02 -2.27
C PHE A 84 8.35 -14.15 -1.02
N PHE A 85 9.14 -14.40 0.02
CA PHE A 85 9.18 -13.54 1.18
C PHE A 85 9.97 -12.28 0.89
N SER A 86 9.42 -11.12 1.26
CA SER A 86 10.05 -9.82 1.14
C SER A 86 10.21 -9.18 2.52
N ILE A 87 11.44 -8.89 2.90
CA ILE A 87 11.80 -8.11 4.08
C ILE A 87 12.22 -6.67 3.72
N GLN A 88 11.94 -6.26 2.50
CA GLN A 88 12.08 -4.88 2.01
C GLN A 88 10.71 -4.19 1.92
N GLY A 89 9.74 -4.69 2.68
CA GLY A 89 8.36 -4.26 2.62
C GLY A 89 7.68 -4.61 1.30
N THR A 90 6.42 -4.24 1.20
CA THR A 90 5.68 -4.35 -0.06
C THR A 90 6.26 -3.45 -1.15
N SER A 91 6.98 -2.38 -0.77
CA SER A 91 7.72 -1.55 -1.73
C SER A 91 8.72 -2.37 -2.54
N GLY A 92 9.50 -3.26 -1.90
CA GLY A 92 10.41 -4.17 -2.59
C GLY A 92 9.67 -5.19 -3.48
N ALA A 93 8.53 -5.71 -3.01
CA ALA A 93 7.70 -6.61 -3.80
C ALA A 93 7.08 -5.92 -5.03
N ILE A 94 6.57 -4.69 -4.89
CA ILE A 94 6.04 -3.89 -6.00
C ILE A 94 7.14 -3.56 -7.02
N MET A 95 8.32 -3.14 -6.56
CA MET A 95 9.46 -2.92 -7.47
C MET A 95 9.80 -4.20 -8.22
N THR A 96 9.79 -5.35 -7.54
CA THR A 96 10.02 -6.65 -8.18
C THR A 96 8.97 -6.93 -9.27
N MET A 97 7.67 -6.73 -9.00
CA MET A 97 6.62 -6.96 -10.00
C MET A 97 6.86 -6.15 -11.26
N VAL A 98 6.99 -4.84 -11.12
CA VAL A 98 7.15 -3.94 -12.29
C VAL A 98 8.42 -4.24 -13.07
N MET A 99 9.58 -4.38 -12.37
CA MET A 99 10.86 -4.67 -13.02
C MET A 99 10.92 -6.07 -13.64
N SER A 100 10.04 -6.97 -13.24
CA SER A 100 9.98 -8.33 -13.83
C SER A 100 9.26 -8.38 -15.18
N VAL A 101 8.41 -7.40 -15.47
CA VAL A 101 7.62 -7.35 -16.71
C VAL A 101 7.99 -6.18 -17.62
N CYS A 102 8.59 -5.12 -17.08
CA CYS A 102 8.93 -3.90 -17.81
C CYS A 102 10.43 -3.60 -17.78
N GLY A 103 10.96 -3.25 -18.95
CA GLY A 103 12.30 -2.69 -19.15
C GLY A 103 12.25 -1.24 -19.67
N PRO A 104 13.42 -0.66 -20.04
CA PRO A 104 13.51 0.70 -20.53
C PRO A 104 12.66 0.93 -21.78
N GLY A 105 11.74 1.89 -21.70
CA GLY A 105 10.84 2.27 -22.81
C GLY A 105 9.56 1.47 -22.93
N ASP A 106 9.42 0.35 -22.20
CA ASP A 106 8.19 -0.44 -22.15
C ASP A 106 7.06 0.34 -21.50
N LYS A 107 5.82 0.18 -21.97
CA LYS A 107 4.64 0.80 -21.39
C LYS A 107 4.07 -0.05 -20.26
N ILE A 108 3.60 0.60 -19.20
CA ILE A 108 2.83 -0.01 -18.11
C ILE A 108 1.57 0.81 -17.83
N LEU A 109 0.41 0.14 -17.80
CA LEU A 109 -0.87 0.75 -17.46
C LEU A 109 -0.98 0.83 -15.94
N VAL A 110 -1.21 2.02 -15.38
CA VAL A 110 -1.23 2.24 -13.92
C VAL A 110 -2.31 3.21 -13.50
N PRO A 111 -2.99 3.00 -12.34
CA PRO A 111 -3.86 4.00 -11.75
C PRO A 111 -3.06 5.25 -11.34
N ARG A 112 -3.68 6.43 -11.42
CA ARG A 112 -3.00 7.67 -11.02
C ARG A 112 -2.73 7.77 -9.51
N ASN A 113 -3.50 7.08 -8.67
CA ASN A 113 -3.39 7.05 -7.21
C ASN A 113 -2.44 5.97 -6.68
N VAL A 114 -1.46 5.52 -7.47
CA VAL A 114 -0.49 4.49 -7.04
C VAL A 114 0.40 4.96 -5.90
N HIS A 115 0.81 4.00 -5.08
CA HIS A 115 1.79 4.25 -4.03
C HIS A 115 3.15 4.67 -4.63
N LYS A 116 3.92 5.48 -3.91
CA LYS A 116 5.25 5.97 -4.33
C LYS A 116 6.21 4.86 -4.78
N SER A 117 6.08 3.64 -4.26
CA SER A 117 6.92 2.50 -4.67
C SER A 117 6.71 2.09 -6.13
N VAL A 118 5.51 2.30 -6.68
CA VAL A 118 5.23 2.07 -8.11
C VAL A 118 6.00 3.07 -8.96
N MET A 119 6.02 4.35 -8.55
CA MET A 119 6.81 5.36 -9.24
C MET A 119 8.32 5.11 -9.14
N SER A 120 8.80 4.65 -7.98
CA SER A 120 10.18 4.19 -7.84
C SER A 120 10.51 3.03 -8.79
N ALA A 121 9.59 2.07 -8.90
CA ALA A 121 9.75 0.93 -9.82
C ALA A 121 9.78 1.36 -11.29
N ILE A 122 8.94 2.33 -11.68
CA ILE A 122 8.92 2.92 -13.03
C ILE A 122 10.25 3.63 -13.33
N ILE A 123 10.76 4.40 -12.38
CA ILE A 123 12.08 5.07 -12.52
C ILE A 123 13.20 4.02 -12.66
N PHE A 124 13.22 2.99 -11.82
CA PHE A 124 14.26 1.96 -11.85
C PHE A 124 14.20 1.08 -13.10
N SER A 125 13.03 0.65 -13.53
CA SER A 125 12.86 -0.12 -14.77
C SER A 125 13.06 0.71 -16.02
N GLY A 126 12.79 2.02 -15.98
CA GLY A 126 12.74 2.91 -17.14
C GLY A 126 11.47 2.73 -17.97
N ALA A 127 10.44 2.13 -17.40
CA ALA A 127 9.12 2.01 -18.02
C ALA A 127 8.46 3.38 -18.23
N LYS A 128 7.52 3.44 -19.17
CA LYS A 128 6.68 4.59 -19.46
C LYS A 128 5.29 4.35 -18.89
N PRO A 129 4.86 5.07 -17.85
CA PRO A 129 3.53 4.92 -17.32
C PRO A 129 2.48 5.50 -18.26
N ILE A 130 1.40 4.76 -18.42
CA ILE A 130 0.13 5.21 -18.99
C ILE A 130 -0.85 5.28 -17.84
N PHE A 131 -1.14 6.48 -17.39
CA PHE A 131 -1.97 6.70 -16.23
C PHE A 131 -3.46 6.61 -16.55
N MET A 132 -4.21 5.98 -15.65
CA MET A 132 -5.67 5.93 -15.65
C MET A 132 -6.20 6.67 -14.42
N HIS A 133 -7.26 7.45 -14.57
CA HIS A 133 -7.95 8.03 -13.42
C HIS A 133 -8.69 6.95 -12.64
N PRO A 134 -8.52 6.87 -11.30
CA PRO A 134 -9.44 6.13 -10.46
C PRO A 134 -10.78 6.86 -10.39
N GLU A 135 -11.83 6.15 -9.99
CA GLU A 135 -13.09 6.79 -9.62
C GLU A 135 -12.93 7.56 -8.30
N ILE A 136 -13.57 8.72 -8.20
CA ILE A 136 -13.49 9.58 -7.01
C ILE A 136 -14.86 9.71 -6.37
N ASP A 137 -14.94 9.52 -5.06
CA ASP A 137 -16.12 9.85 -4.29
C ASP A 137 -16.13 11.35 -3.98
N PRO A 138 -17.10 12.12 -4.51
CA PRO A 138 -17.15 13.57 -4.28
C PRO A 138 -17.62 13.93 -2.87
N LYS A 139 -18.32 13.04 -2.17
CA LYS A 139 -18.84 13.26 -0.82
C LYS A 139 -17.74 13.10 0.23
N LEU A 140 -16.96 12.04 0.10
CA LEU A 140 -15.88 11.70 1.04
C LEU A 140 -14.54 12.29 0.61
N GLY A 141 -14.37 12.65 -0.68
CA GLY A 141 -13.08 13.11 -1.21
C GLY A 141 -12.01 12.01 -1.29
N ILE A 142 -12.42 10.76 -1.45
CA ILE A 142 -11.50 9.61 -1.52
C ILE A 142 -11.47 8.99 -2.91
N SER A 143 -10.37 8.31 -3.25
CA SER A 143 -10.26 7.56 -4.50
C SER A 143 -10.69 6.11 -4.30
N HIS A 144 -11.47 5.61 -5.25
CA HIS A 144 -11.88 4.21 -5.39
C HIS A 144 -10.94 3.44 -6.33
N GLY A 145 -11.41 2.31 -6.85
CA GLY A 145 -10.73 1.54 -7.89
C GLY A 145 -10.77 2.21 -9.26
N ILE A 146 -10.24 1.52 -10.26
CA ILE A 146 -10.37 1.89 -11.68
C ILE A 146 -11.58 1.21 -12.29
N THR A 147 -12.25 1.88 -13.23
CA THR A 147 -13.40 1.31 -13.94
C THR A 147 -12.97 0.38 -15.07
N ILE A 148 -13.79 -0.61 -15.39
CA ILE A 148 -13.58 -1.50 -16.54
C ILE A 148 -13.46 -0.69 -17.84
N GLN A 149 -14.23 0.38 -17.98
CA GLN A 149 -14.18 1.25 -19.15
C GLN A 149 -12.82 1.96 -19.28
N SER A 150 -12.25 2.46 -18.16
CA SER A 150 -10.89 3.04 -18.15
C SER A 150 -9.84 2.04 -18.58
N VAL A 151 -9.91 0.82 -18.04
CA VAL A 151 -8.99 -0.28 -18.38
C VAL A 151 -9.12 -0.65 -19.85
N LYS A 152 -10.34 -0.84 -20.35
CA LYS A 152 -10.62 -1.16 -21.75
C LYS A 152 -10.05 -0.13 -22.71
N LYS A 153 -10.31 1.16 -22.44
CA LYS A 153 -9.76 2.26 -23.24
C LYS A 153 -8.23 2.22 -23.27
N ALA A 154 -7.60 2.07 -22.11
CA ALA A 154 -6.15 2.03 -22.00
C ALA A 154 -5.54 0.83 -22.79
N LEU A 155 -6.17 -0.34 -22.73
CA LEU A 155 -5.74 -1.54 -23.46
C LEU A 155 -5.92 -1.39 -24.98
N GLU A 156 -7.02 -0.79 -25.44
CA GLU A 156 -7.27 -0.53 -26.87
C GLU A 156 -6.24 0.47 -27.44
N GLU A 157 -5.89 1.52 -26.69
CA GLU A 157 -4.93 2.54 -27.12
C GLU A 157 -3.46 2.11 -26.96
N HIS A 158 -3.19 1.15 -26.06
CA HIS A 158 -1.84 0.71 -25.67
C HIS A 158 -1.74 -0.82 -25.55
N SER A 159 -2.18 -1.54 -26.57
CA SER A 159 -2.12 -3.01 -26.61
C SER A 159 -0.70 -3.58 -26.59
N ASP A 160 0.33 -2.74 -26.74
CA ASP A 160 1.75 -3.05 -26.64
C ASP A 160 2.30 -2.93 -25.18
N ALA A 161 1.45 -2.58 -24.21
CA ALA A 161 1.84 -2.51 -22.81
C ALA A 161 2.34 -3.87 -22.28
N LYS A 162 3.28 -3.84 -21.33
CA LYS A 162 3.91 -5.04 -20.75
C LYS A 162 3.32 -5.45 -19.42
N GLY A 163 2.44 -4.64 -18.85
CA GLY A 163 1.74 -4.94 -17.62
C GLY A 163 0.62 -3.96 -17.34
N LEU A 164 -0.37 -4.41 -16.60
CA LEU A 164 -1.41 -3.60 -15.98
C LEU A 164 -1.26 -3.71 -14.47
N LEU A 165 -1.05 -2.59 -13.78
CA LEU A 165 -1.05 -2.55 -12.32
C LEU A 165 -2.41 -2.08 -11.81
N VAL A 166 -2.92 -2.77 -10.79
CA VAL A 166 -4.19 -2.47 -10.11
C VAL A 166 -3.96 -2.41 -8.60
N ILE A 167 -4.70 -1.56 -7.90
CA ILE A 167 -4.73 -1.52 -6.44
C ILE A 167 -6.00 -2.24 -5.99
N ASN A 168 -5.87 -3.30 -5.17
CA ASN A 168 -7.02 -4.06 -4.68
C ASN A 168 -6.75 -4.78 -3.34
N PRO A 169 -7.50 -4.46 -2.27
CA PRO A 169 -8.40 -3.30 -2.16
C PRO A 169 -7.64 -1.98 -2.10
N THR A 170 -8.35 -0.86 -2.31
CA THR A 170 -7.79 0.47 -2.09
C THR A 170 -7.45 0.70 -0.62
N TYR A 171 -6.75 1.78 -0.30
CA TYR A 171 -6.40 2.16 1.07
C TYR A 171 -7.65 2.28 1.97
N PHE A 172 -8.74 2.76 1.40
CA PHE A 172 -10.03 2.92 2.08
C PHE A 172 -10.91 1.66 2.08
N GLY A 173 -10.43 0.56 1.53
CA GLY A 173 -11.09 -0.75 1.57
C GLY A 173 -12.01 -1.07 0.39
N PHE A 174 -12.22 -0.15 -0.55
CA PHE A 174 -13.03 -0.44 -1.73
C PHE A 174 -12.23 -1.26 -2.76
N ALA A 175 -12.91 -2.17 -3.41
CA ALA A 175 -12.35 -3.07 -4.42
C ALA A 175 -13.09 -2.93 -5.75
N ALA A 176 -12.34 -2.90 -6.86
CA ALA A 176 -12.90 -2.99 -8.19
C ALA A 176 -13.33 -4.42 -8.54
N ASP A 177 -14.03 -4.60 -9.68
CA ASP A 177 -14.27 -5.92 -10.26
C ASP A 177 -12.96 -6.48 -10.85
N LEU A 178 -12.13 -6.99 -9.93
CA LEU A 178 -10.78 -7.44 -10.28
C LEU A 178 -10.79 -8.64 -11.24
N GLU A 179 -11.75 -9.55 -11.10
CA GLU A 179 -11.86 -10.72 -11.98
C GLU A 179 -12.09 -10.29 -13.43
N GLN A 180 -13.00 -9.35 -13.65
CA GLN A 180 -13.29 -8.83 -15.00
C GLN A 180 -12.09 -8.03 -15.54
N ILE A 181 -11.39 -7.27 -14.71
CA ILE A 181 -10.16 -6.56 -15.10
C ILE A 181 -9.09 -7.56 -15.56
N VAL A 182 -8.86 -8.63 -14.81
CA VAL A 182 -7.88 -9.67 -15.14
C VAL A 182 -8.25 -10.35 -16.46
N GLN A 183 -9.49 -10.78 -16.63
CA GLN A 183 -9.97 -11.41 -17.87
C GLN A 183 -9.78 -10.50 -19.09
N LEU A 184 -10.07 -9.21 -18.92
CA LEU A 184 -9.90 -8.21 -19.99
C LEU A 184 -8.42 -8.03 -20.36
N ALA A 185 -7.53 -7.86 -19.39
CA ALA A 185 -6.09 -7.71 -19.64
C ALA A 185 -5.47 -8.96 -20.29
N HIS A 186 -5.86 -10.15 -19.80
CA HIS A 186 -5.42 -11.42 -20.39
C HIS A 186 -5.88 -11.63 -21.83
N SER A 187 -7.01 -11.04 -22.24
CA SER A 187 -7.44 -11.07 -23.66
C SER A 187 -6.50 -10.30 -24.60
N TYR A 188 -5.59 -9.50 -24.05
CA TYR A 188 -4.50 -8.79 -24.75
C TYR A 188 -3.11 -9.39 -24.47
N ASP A 189 -3.03 -10.56 -23.79
CA ASP A 189 -1.77 -11.16 -23.34
C ASP A 189 -0.95 -10.25 -22.39
N ILE A 190 -1.63 -9.37 -21.63
CA ILE A 190 -1.01 -8.43 -20.70
C ILE A 190 -1.15 -8.95 -19.26
N PRO A 191 -0.04 -9.18 -18.52
CA PRO A 191 -0.09 -9.63 -17.15
C PRO A 191 -0.63 -8.54 -16.21
N VAL A 192 -1.39 -8.99 -15.19
CA VAL A 192 -1.97 -8.14 -14.15
C VAL A 192 -1.16 -8.23 -12.86
N LEU A 193 -0.68 -7.07 -12.41
CA LEU A 193 0.10 -6.85 -11.19
C LEU A 193 -0.79 -6.17 -10.16
N VAL A 194 -0.97 -6.78 -8.98
CA VAL A 194 -1.87 -6.22 -7.98
C VAL A 194 -1.08 -5.69 -6.78
N ASP A 195 -1.23 -4.41 -6.50
CA ASP A 195 -0.89 -3.86 -5.20
C ASP A 195 -2.00 -4.24 -4.21
N GLU A 196 -1.76 -5.33 -3.49
CA GLU A 196 -2.64 -5.90 -2.47
C GLU A 196 -2.12 -5.59 -1.05
N ALA A 197 -1.44 -4.46 -0.89
CA ALA A 197 -0.82 -4.10 0.38
C ALA A 197 -1.81 -4.06 1.56
N HIS A 198 -3.07 -3.76 1.32
CA HIS A 198 -4.13 -3.72 2.33
C HIS A 198 -5.06 -4.94 2.32
N GLY A 199 -4.70 -6.02 1.60
CA GLY A 199 -5.57 -7.16 1.33
C GLY A 199 -5.10 -8.51 1.87
N VAL A 200 -4.16 -8.60 2.81
CA VAL A 200 -3.61 -9.89 3.26
C VAL A 200 -4.67 -10.85 3.82
N HIS A 201 -5.72 -10.33 4.43
CA HIS A 201 -6.79 -11.07 5.08
C HIS A 201 -7.93 -11.44 4.12
N ILE A 202 -8.10 -10.72 3.01
CA ILE A 202 -9.26 -10.90 2.12
C ILE A 202 -9.32 -12.29 1.50
N HIS A 203 -8.19 -12.95 1.29
CA HIS A 203 -8.12 -14.32 0.76
C HIS A 203 -8.79 -15.37 1.67
N PHE A 204 -8.93 -15.09 2.96
CA PHE A 204 -9.30 -16.08 3.98
C PHE A 204 -10.78 -15.99 4.41
N HIS A 205 -11.59 -15.12 3.77
CA HIS A 205 -13.01 -15.00 4.11
C HIS A 205 -13.86 -14.62 2.90
N ASP A 206 -15.00 -15.33 2.72
CA ASP A 206 -15.85 -15.22 1.54
C ASP A 206 -16.65 -13.90 1.46
N GLU A 207 -16.83 -13.18 2.58
CA GLU A 207 -17.53 -11.89 2.61
C GLU A 207 -16.62 -10.70 2.26
N LEU A 208 -15.32 -10.93 2.16
CA LEU A 208 -14.34 -9.91 1.79
C LEU A 208 -14.16 -9.83 0.27
N PRO A 209 -13.56 -8.75 -0.24
CA PRO A 209 -13.22 -8.64 -1.65
C PRO A 209 -12.38 -9.83 -2.14
N MET A 210 -12.57 -10.21 -3.39
CA MET A 210 -11.76 -11.25 -4.02
C MET A 210 -10.28 -10.86 -4.01
N SER A 211 -9.42 -11.79 -3.57
CA SER A 211 -7.97 -11.58 -3.59
C SER A 211 -7.42 -11.67 -5.03
N ALA A 212 -6.23 -11.11 -5.23
CA ALA A 212 -5.55 -11.14 -6.53
C ALA A 212 -5.40 -12.57 -7.08
N MET A 213 -5.00 -13.50 -6.23
CA MET A 213 -4.80 -14.90 -6.65
C MET A 213 -6.12 -15.62 -6.97
N GLN A 214 -7.21 -15.29 -6.28
CA GLN A 214 -8.56 -15.80 -6.59
C GLN A 214 -9.08 -15.24 -7.91
N ALA A 215 -8.82 -13.97 -8.19
CA ALA A 215 -9.18 -13.31 -9.44
C ALA A 215 -8.32 -13.76 -10.65
N GLY A 216 -7.28 -14.55 -10.42
CA GLY A 216 -6.39 -15.04 -11.47
C GLY A 216 -5.31 -14.05 -11.92
N ALA A 217 -5.01 -13.02 -11.12
CA ALA A 217 -3.92 -12.10 -11.41
C ALA A 217 -2.55 -12.81 -11.39
N ASP A 218 -1.59 -12.28 -12.14
CA ASP A 218 -0.28 -12.91 -12.35
C ASP A 218 0.67 -12.67 -11.19
N MET A 219 0.64 -11.49 -10.56
CA MET A 219 1.43 -11.18 -9.38
C MET A 219 0.65 -10.32 -8.38
N ALA A 220 0.90 -10.55 -7.08
CA ALA A 220 0.33 -9.72 -6.01
C ALA A 220 1.38 -9.43 -4.94
N ALA A 221 1.56 -8.15 -4.62
CA ALA A 221 2.41 -7.70 -3.53
C ALA A 221 1.56 -7.40 -2.29
N THR A 222 1.74 -8.18 -1.22
CA THR A 222 0.85 -8.19 -0.06
C THR A 222 1.63 -7.85 1.22
N SER A 223 1.20 -6.82 1.97
CA SER A 223 1.78 -6.46 3.27
C SER A 223 1.21 -7.35 4.38
N VAL A 224 1.93 -8.38 4.77
CA VAL A 224 1.46 -9.26 5.85
C VAL A 224 1.45 -8.52 7.20
N HIS A 225 2.37 -7.57 7.38
CA HIS A 225 2.48 -6.79 8.61
C HIS A 225 1.32 -5.82 8.88
N LYS A 226 0.54 -5.42 7.86
CA LYS A 226 -0.56 -4.45 8.06
C LYS A 226 -1.75 -5.10 8.78
N LEU A 227 -2.29 -6.18 8.24
CA LEU A 227 -3.53 -6.81 8.73
C LEU A 227 -3.38 -8.32 8.98
N GLY A 228 -2.18 -8.89 8.76
CA GLY A 228 -1.93 -10.33 8.88
C GLY A 228 -1.15 -10.76 10.13
N GLY A 229 -0.74 -9.80 10.98
CA GLY A 229 -0.10 -10.10 12.28
C GLY A 229 1.38 -10.48 12.22
N SER A 230 2.10 -10.13 11.15
CA SER A 230 3.56 -10.23 11.11
C SER A 230 4.24 -8.92 11.55
N LEU A 231 5.56 -8.94 11.74
CA LEU A 231 6.32 -7.76 12.12
C LEU A 231 6.41 -6.75 10.97
N THR A 232 6.46 -5.47 11.31
CA THR A 232 6.60 -4.36 10.35
C THR A 232 7.71 -4.64 9.32
N GLN A 233 7.51 -4.22 8.07
CA GLN A 233 8.42 -4.43 6.93
C GLN A 233 8.31 -5.83 6.28
N SER A 234 7.69 -6.82 6.93
CA SER A 234 7.53 -8.15 6.35
C SER A 234 6.34 -8.23 5.39
N SER A 235 6.59 -8.73 4.18
CA SER A 235 5.63 -8.81 3.07
C SER A 235 5.86 -10.07 2.25
N ILE A 236 4.94 -10.37 1.35
CA ILE A 236 5.06 -11.46 0.38
C ILE A 236 4.78 -10.96 -1.03
N LEU A 237 5.37 -11.65 -2.00
CA LEU A 237 5.06 -11.54 -3.41
C LEU A 237 4.52 -12.89 -3.87
N ASN A 238 3.25 -12.93 -4.18
CA ASN A 238 2.56 -14.07 -4.76
C ASN A 238 2.66 -14.02 -6.29
N VAL A 239 2.89 -15.17 -6.93
CA VAL A 239 3.08 -15.27 -8.38
C VAL A 239 2.31 -16.47 -8.91
N LYS A 240 1.58 -16.28 -10.01
CA LYS A 240 1.01 -17.33 -10.87
C LYS A 240 1.95 -17.60 -12.04
N GLU A 241 2.09 -18.88 -12.41
CA GLU A 241 2.75 -19.25 -13.67
C GLU A 241 1.88 -18.89 -14.87
N GLY A 242 2.51 -18.53 -15.99
CA GLY A 242 1.80 -18.16 -17.23
C GLY A 242 2.46 -17.01 -17.95
N LEU A 243 1.92 -15.79 -17.80
CA LEU A 243 2.40 -14.60 -18.51
C LEU A 243 3.70 -14.02 -17.91
N VAL A 244 4.10 -14.41 -16.70
CA VAL A 244 5.31 -13.92 -16.04
C VAL A 244 6.40 -14.98 -15.95
N ASN A 245 7.67 -14.57 -16.06
CA ASN A 245 8.81 -15.45 -15.92
C ASN A 245 9.25 -15.52 -14.44
N VAL A 246 8.86 -16.59 -13.75
CA VAL A 246 9.14 -16.80 -12.31
C VAL A 246 10.65 -16.77 -11.99
N LYS A 247 11.51 -17.27 -12.88
CA LYS A 247 12.98 -17.22 -12.68
C LYS A 247 13.50 -15.78 -12.75
N HIS A 248 12.91 -14.97 -13.60
CA HIS A 248 13.25 -13.55 -13.68
C HIS A 248 12.77 -12.81 -12.44
N VAL A 249 11.55 -13.09 -11.94
CA VAL A 249 11.04 -12.59 -10.66
C VAL A 249 12.00 -12.91 -9.52
N GLN A 250 12.46 -14.17 -9.41
CA GLN A 250 13.46 -14.59 -8.41
C GLN A 250 14.77 -13.79 -8.53
N SER A 251 15.24 -13.53 -9.74
CA SER A 251 16.47 -12.76 -9.96
C SER A 251 16.32 -11.31 -9.52
N ILE A 252 15.20 -10.67 -9.84
CA ILE A 252 14.93 -9.27 -9.47
C ILE A 252 14.75 -9.14 -7.96
N ILE A 253 13.95 -10.00 -7.32
CA ILE A 253 13.75 -9.92 -5.86
C ILE A 253 15.06 -10.16 -5.11
N SER A 254 15.89 -11.09 -5.59
CA SER A 254 17.22 -11.32 -5.01
C SER A 254 18.13 -10.10 -5.16
N MET A 255 18.10 -9.41 -6.30
CA MET A 255 18.88 -8.20 -6.54
C MET A 255 18.46 -7.04 -5.64
N LEU A 256 17.16 -6.91 -5.35
CA LEU A 256 16.62 -5.85 -4.51
C LEU A 256 16.69 -6.13 -3.00
N THR A 257 16.95 -7.39 -2.63
CA THR A 257 17.00 -7.81 -1.22
C THR A 257 18.40 -7.64 -0.64
N THR A 258 18.48 -7.12 0.60
CA THR A 258 19.74 -7.08 1.36
C THR A 258 20.34 -8.47 1.54
N THR A 259 21.66 -8.59 1.50
CA THR A 259 22.36 -9.86 1.79
C THR A 259 22.32 -10.24 3.27
N SER A 260 22.05 -9.31 4.17
CA SER A 260 21.89 -9.52 5.62
C SER A 260 20.42 -9.60 5.99
N THR A 261 19.76 -10.66 5.57
CA THR A 261 18.31 -10.84 5.75
C THR A 261 17.94 -11.06 7.22
N SER A 262 16.90 -10.35 7.71
CA SER A 262 16.41 -10.49 9.09
C SER A 262 15.57 -11.77 9.24
N TYR A 263 16.07 -12.72 10.00
CA TYR A 263 15.36 -14.00 10.26
C TYR A 263 14.18 -13.83 11.20
N ILE A 264 14.18 -12.81 12.06
CA ILE A 264 13.00 -12.46 12.90
C ILE A 264 11.83 -12.07 11.99
N LEU A 265 12.06 -11.22 10.99
CA LEU A 265 11.02 -10.81 10.04
C LEU A 265 10.54 -12.01 9.21
N LEU A 266 11.45 -12.85 8.73
CA LEU A 266 11.09 -14.07 8.00
C LEU A 266 10.27 -15.04 8.85
N ALA A 267 10.66 -15.26 10.12
CA ALA A 267 9.91 -16.09 11.05
C ALA A 267 8.50 -15.54 11.32
N SER A 268 8.36 -14.21 11.42
CA SER A 268 7.06 -13.58 11.61
C SER A 268 6.10 -13.83 10.44
N LEU A 269 6.61 -13.89 9.20
CA LEU A 269 5.81 -14.27 8.02
C LEU A 269 5.33 -15.73 8.10
N ASP A 270 6.21 -16.64 8.51
CA ASP A 270 5.88 -18.06 8.59
C ASP A 270 4.78 -18.34 9.65
N VAL A 271 4.86 -17.67 10.81
CA VAL A 271 3.84 -17.84 11.87
C VAL A 271 2.54 -17.11 11.53
N ALA A 272 2.60 -15.92 10.90
CA ALA A 272 1.42 -15.20 10.45
C ALA A 272 0.65 -15.99 9.37
N ARG A 273 1.36 -16.54 8.38
CA ARG A 273 0.79 -17.43 7.37
C ARG A 273 0.08 -18.62 8.03
N LYS A 274 0.73 -19.31 8.98
CA LYS A 274 0.09 -20.42 9.71
C LYS A 274 -1.22 -19.96 10.34
N ARG A 275 -1.22 -18.87 11.09
CA ARG A 275 -2.41 -18.37 11.79
C ARG A 275 -3.54 -18.04 10.83
N LEU A 276 -3.24 -17.34 9.72
CA LEU A 276 -4.24 -17.03 8.69
C LEU A 276 -4.80 -18.31 8.05
N ALA A 277 -3.95 -19.27 7.70
CA ALA A 277 -4.36 -20.49 7.03
C ALA A 277 -5.15 -21.47 7.92
N THR A 278 -4.96 -21.43 9.25
CA THR A 278 -5.58 -22.40 10.17
C THR A 278 -6.71 -21.81 11.00
N GLU A 279 -6.68 -20.52 11.28
CA GLU A 279 -7.65 -19.82 12.13
C GLU A 279 -8.29 -18.62 11.44
N GLY A 280 -7.76 -18.22 10.26
CA GLY A 280 -8.08 -16.95 9.60
C GLY A 280 -9.58 -16.76 9.38
N LYS A 281 -10.31 -17.78 8.89
CA LYS A 281 -11.76 -17.67 8.65
C LYS A 281 -12.52 -17.26 9.91
N ALA A 282 -12.27 -17.91 11.04
CA ALA A 282 -12.96 -17.61 12.29
C ALA A 282 -12.55 -16.25 12.89
N LEU A 283 -11.26 -15.92 12.82
CA LEU A 283 -10.75 -14.64 13.30
C LEU A 283 -11.29 -13.46 12.49
N ILE A 284 -11.33 -13.59 11.17
CA ILE A 284 -11.83 -12.55 10.26
C ILE A 284 -13.33 -12.39 10.41
N GLU A 285 -14.11 -13.50 10.55
CA GLU A 285 -15.53 -13.45 10.86
C GLU A 285 -15.83 -12.58 12.08
N GLN A 286 -15.08 -12.80 13.19
CA GLN A 286 -15.23 -11.99 14.41
C GLN A 286 -14.83 -10.52 14.16
N THR A 287 -13.78 -10.30 13.37
CA THR A 287 -13.32 -8.94 13.02
C THR A 287 -14.39 -8.21 12.20
N ILE A 288 -15.02 -8.86 11.24
CA ILE A 288 -16.12 -8.30 10.45
C ILE A 288 -17.30 -7.91 11.34
N GLN A 289 -17.73 -8.82 12.23
CA GLN A 289 -18.82 -8.53 13.17
C GLN A 289 -18.51 -7.34 14.06
N LEU A 290 -17.29 -7.26 14.58
CA LEU A 290 -16.83 -6.13 15.39
C LEU A 290 -16.81 -4.82 14.59
N ALA A 291 -16.33 -4.85 13.36
CA ALA A 291 -16.27 -3.69 12.47
C ALA A 291 -17.67 -3.18 12.08
N GLU A 292 -18.61 -4.08 11.78
CA GLU A 292 -19.98 -3.70 11.46
C GLU A 292 -20.69 -3.09 12.69
N HIS A 293 -20.49 -3.65 13.89
CA HIS A 293 -20.99 -3.04 15.12
C HIS A 293 -20.47 -1.60 15.32
N VAL A 294 -19.18 -1.39 15.10
CA VAL A 294 -18.55 -0.05 15.19
C VAL A 294 -19.14 0.90 14.15
N ARG A 295 -19.33 0.44 12.91
CA ARG A 295 -19.95 1.24 11.82
C ARG A 295 -21.37 1.68 12.18
N GLU A 296 -22.19 0.74 12.66
CA GLU A 296 -23.56 1.04 13.09
C GLU A 296 -23.59 2.05 14.24
N ALA A 297 -22.72 1.86 15.24
CA ALA A 297 -22.61 2.77 16.38
C ALA A 297 -22.18 4.18 15.95
N ILE A 298 -21.21 4.30 15.04
CA ILE A 298 -20.75 5.60 14.50
C ILE A 298 -21.87 6.29 13.72
N ASN A 299 -22.61 5.56 12.87
CA ASN A 299 -23.72 6.11 12.10
C ASN A 299 -24.93 6.53 12.95
N ALA A 300 -24.99 6.08 14.21
CA ALA A 300 -25.96 6.58 15.19
C ALA A 300 -25.54 7.90 15.87
N ILE A 301 -24.31 8.36 15.66
CA ILE A 301 -23.81 9.64 16.19
C ILE A 301 -24.14 10.76 15.18
N GLU A 302 -24.86 11.79 15.64
CA GLU A 302 -25.23 12.95 14.82
C GLU A 302 -23.97 13.63 14.24
N HIS A 303 -23.99 13.97 12.95
CA HIS A 303 -22.91 14.61 12.18
C HIS A 303 -21.66 13.74 11.91
N LEU A 304 -21.69 12.45 12.22
CA LEU A 304 -20.69 11.50 11.76
C LEU A 304 -21.27 10.59 10.69
N TYR A 305 -20.41 10.14 9.76
CA TYR A 305 -20.79 9.18 8.75
C TYR A 305 -19.67 8.15 8.54
N CYS A 306 -20.01 6.89 8.61
CA CYS A 306 -19.13 5.77 8.33
C CYS A 306 -19.69 4.97 7.15
N PRO A 307 -19.09 5.06 5.94
CA PRO A 307 -19.61 4.38 4.75
C PRO A 307 -19.58 2.86 4.89
N GLY A 308 -20.49 2.20 4.17
CA GLY A 308 -20.63 0.76 4.11
C GLY A 308 -21.12 0.29 2.74
N LYS A 309 -21.97 -0.73 2.72
CA LYS A 309 -22.49 -1.38 1.50
C LYS A 309 -23.24 -0.43 0.56
N GLU A 310 -23.79 0.67 1.06
CA GLU A 310 -24.48 1.68 0.27
C GLU A 310 -23.58 2.40 -0.75
N MET A 311 -22.27 2.31 -0.60
CA MET A 311 -21.29 2.87 -1.53
C MET A 311 -21.02 1.97 -2.74
N LEU A 312 -21.50 0.73 -2.72
CA LEU A 312 -21.32 -0.21 -3.80
C LEU A 312 -22.31 0.10 -4.94
N GLY A 313 -21.90 -0.13 -6.19
CA GLY A 313 -22.79 0.04 -7.33
C GLY A 313 -22.10 0.35 -8.66
N THR A 314 -20.79 0.53 -8.64
CA THR A 314 -19.97 0.66 -9.85
C THR A 314 -18.97 -0.48 -9.93
N ASP A 315 -18.34 -0.67 -11.09
CA ASP A 315 -17.24 -1.63 -11.25
C ASP A 315 -15.94 -1.18 -10.52
N ALA A 316 -15.85 0.08 -10.12
CA ALA A 316 -14.76 0.62 -9.27
C ALA A 316 -15.04 0.48 -7.77
N THR A 317 -16.32 0.33 -7.37
CA THR A 317 -16.79 0.04 -6.02
C THR A 317 -17.61 -1.25 -6.02
N PHE A 318 -17.05 -2.32 -6.59
CA PHE A 318 -17.71 -3.61 -6.78
C PHE A 318 -17.89 -4.37 -5.45
N ASN A 319 -16.90 -4.25 -4.56
CA ASN A 319 -16.93 -4.81 -3.22
C ASN A 319 -16.17 -3.93 -2.24
N TYR A 320 -16.25 -4.21 -0.94
CA TYR A 320 -15.50 -3.47 0.07
C TYR A 320 -15.09 -4.35 1.26
N ASP A 321 -14.05 -3.91 1.95
CA ASP A 321 -13.54 -4.49 3.18
C ASP A 321 -14.17 -3.78 4.39
N PRO A 322 -15.11 -4.41 5.13
CA PRO A 322 -15.79 -3.79 6.25
C PRO A 322 -14.87 -3.48 7.44
N THR A 323 -13.67 -4.06 7.49
CA THR A 323 -12.69 -3.84 8.56
C THR A 323 -12.03 -2.46 8.49
N LYS A 324 -12.22 -1.76 7.37
CA LYS A 324 -11.80 -0.36 7.16
C LYS A 324 -12.91 0.58 7.66
N ILE A 325 -12.64 1.26 8.76
CA ILE A 325 -13.58 2.20 9.39
C ILE A 325 -13.20 3.61 8.99
N ILE A 326 -13.82 4.10 7.92
CA ILE A 326 -13.74 5.50 7.49
C ILE A 326 -14.73 6.28 8.32
N VAL A 327 -14.31 7.33 9.00
CA VAL A 327 -15.22 8.23 9.75
C VAL A 327 -15.14 9.61 9.14
N SER A 328 -16.18 10.01 8.42
CA SER A 328 -16.29 11.39 7.95
C SER A 328 -16.73 12.31 9.11
N VAL A 329 -15.91 13.32 9.36
CA VAL A 329 -16.15 14.36 10.37
C VAL A 329 -16.53 15.70 9.74
N LYS A 330 -16.73 15.72 8.41
CA LYS A 330 -17.02 16.91 7.61
C LYS A 330 -18.21 17.69 8.15
N ASP A 331 -19.28 17.00 8.53
CA ASP A 331 -20.52 17.61 8.99
C ASP A 331 -20.42 18.12 10.45
N LEU A 332 -19.33 17.82 11.17
CA LEU A 332 -18.97 18.47 12.44
C LEU A 332 -18.30 19.84 12.25
N GLY A 333 -17.97 20.23 11.02
CA GLY A 333 -17.24 21.48 10.73
C GLY A 333 -15.80 21.47 11.20
N ILE A 334 -15.18 20.31 11.29
CA ILE A 334 -13.76 20.10 11.59
C ILE A 334 -13.09 19.26 10.50
N THR A 335 -11.79 19.29 10.46
CA THR A 335 -11.01 18.42 9.58
C THR A 335 -10.71 17.07 10.25
N GLY A 336 -10.45 16.04 9.43
CA GLY A 336 -9.96 14.76 9.95
C GLY A 336 -8.67 14.92 10.75
N HIS A 337 -7.75 15.82 10.32
CA HIS A 337 -6.53 16.14 11.08
C HIS A 337 -6.82 16.71 12.48
N GLN A 338 -7.85 17.56 12.60
CA GLN A 338 -8.28 18.08 13.91
C GLN A 338 -8.89 16.97 14.78
N ALA A 339 -9.65 16.06 14.17
CA ALA A 339 -10.20 14.91 14.87
C ALA A 339 -9.09 13.95 15.35
N GLU A 340 -8.10 13.65 14.52
CA GLU A 340 -6.93 12.84 14.87
C GLU A 340 -6.18 13.40 16.08
N VAL A 341 -5.83 14.71 16.04
CA VAL A 341 -5.12 15.36 17.15
C VAL A 341 -5.95 15.29 18.44
N TRP A 342 -7.27 15.56 18.35
CA TRP A 342 -8.17 15.52 19.49
C TRP A 342 -8.27 14.11 20.10
N LEU A 343 -8.43 13.07 19.27
CA LEU A 343 -8.48 11.67 19.70
C LEU A 343 -7.20 11.25 20.40
N ARG A 344 -6.04 11.66 19.89
CA ARG A 344 -4.72 11.38 20.48
C ARG A 344 -4.59 12.06 21.85
N GLU A 345 -4.95 13.34 21.96
CA GLU A 345 -4.77 14.11 23.19
C GLU A 345 -5.77 13.76 24.29
N GLN A 346 -7.03 13.48 23.94
CA GLN A 346 -8.10 13.24 24.91
C GLN A 346 -8.25 11.77 25.30
N TYR A 347 -7.99 10.84 24.34
CA TYR A 347 -8.26 9.42 24.51
C TYR A 347 -7.04 8.52 24.29
N ASN A 348 -5.88 9.07 23.93
CA ASN A 348 -4.69 8.32 23.55
C ASN A 348 -4.97 7.31 22.41
N ILE A 349 -5.81 7.71 21.46
CA ILE A 349 -6.16 6.90 20.29
C ILE A 349 -5.33 7.38 19.08
N GLU A 350 -4.59 6.45 18.48
CA GLU A 350 -3.88 6.67 17.22
C GLU A 350 -4.70 6.08 16.08
N VAL A 351 -4.97 6.88 15.06
CA VAL A 351 -5.66 6.43 13.84
C VAL A 351 -4.66 6.06 12.73
N GLU A 352 -5.08 5.29 11.76
CA GLU A 352 -4.22 4.89 10.64
C GLU A 352 -3.88 6.06 9.72
N LEU A 353 -4.87 6.91 9.44
CA LEU A 353 -4.75 8.06 8.54
C LEU A 353 -5.79 9.11 8.91
N SER A 354 -5.46 10.36 8.66
CA SER A 354 -6.42 11.46 8.59
C SER A 354 -6.23 12.27 7.31
N ASP A 355 -7.33 12.77 6.76
CA ASP A 355 -7.34 13.72 5.65
C ASP A 355 -8.21 14.94 5.98
N LEU A 356 -8.61 15.71 4.97
CA LEU A 356 -9.44 16.91 5.21
C LEU A 356 -10.80 16.57 5.82
N TYR A 357 -11.42 15.48 5.42
CA TYR A 357 -12.79 15.14 5.79
C TYR A 357 -12.93 13.94 6.69
N ASN A 358 -11.92 13.05 6.68
CA ASN A 358 -12.04 11.72 7.22
C ASN A 358 -10.89 11.39 8.18
N ILE A 359 -11.18 10.47 9.10
CA ILE A 359 -10.17 9.62 9.73
C ILE A 359 -10.41 8.18 9.29
N LEU A 360 -9.35 7.41 9.19
CA LEU A 360 -9.40 5.98 8.92
C LEU A 360 -8.88 5.20 10.12
N CYS A 361 -9.68 4.28 10.63
CA CYS A 361 -9.28 3.29 11.63
C CYS A 361 -9.29 1.89 11.00
N LEU A 362 -8.38 1.03 11.43
CA LEU A 362 -8.32 -0.36 11.02
C LEU A 362 -8.76 -1.25 12.18
N ILE A 363 -9.72 -2.15 11.93
CA ILE A 363 -10.08 -3.18 12.89
C ILE A 363 -9.49 -4.50 12.39
N THR A 364 -8.74 -5.17 13.24
CA THR A 364 -8.03 -6.40 12.93
C THR A 364 -8.40 -7.50 13.94
N PHE A 365 -7.96 -8.71 13.71
CA PHE A 365 -8.11 -9.79 14.70
C PHE A 365 -7.22 -9.63 15.94
N GLY A 366 -6.51 -8.50 16.08
CA GLY A 366 -5.82 -8.07 17.30
C GLY A 366 -6.67 -7.20 18.22
N ASP A 367 -7.83 -6.71 17.71
CA ASP A 367 -8.71 -5.81 18.45
C ASP A 367 -9.82 -6.58 19.16
N THR A 368 -10.33 -6.02 20.26
CA THR A 368 -11.43 -6.55 21.05
C THR A 368 -12.56 -5.51 21.21
N GLU A 369 -13.68 -5.93 21.80
CA GLU A 369 -14.77 -5.02 22.16
C GLU A 369 -14.31 -3.85 23.06
N SER A 370 -13.26 -4.03 23.86
CA SER A 370 -12.75 -2.99 24.76
C SER A 370 -12.21 -1.78 23.98
N GLU A 371 -11.34 -2.05 22.99
CA GLU A 371 -10.73 -1.00 22.16
C GLU A 371 -11.78 -0.32 21.29
N THR A 372 -12.67 -1.09 20.67
CA THR A 372 -13.70 -0.55 19.80
C THR A 372 -14.77 0.25 20.55
N ASN A 373 -15.17 -0.17 21.74
CA ASN A 373 -16.06 0.63 22.62
C ASN A 373 -15.38 1.94 23.05
N THR A 374 -14.09 1.93 23.31
CA THR A 374 -13.33 3.15 23.62
C THR A 374 -13.35 4.11 22.42
N LEU A 375 -13.18 3.62 21.20
CA LEU A 375 -13.28 4.42 19.97
C LEU A 375 -14.69 5.02 19.82
N ILE A 376 -15.75 4.24 20.03
CA ILE A 376 -17.14 4.69 19.92
C ILE A 376 -17.40 5.83 20.96
N VAL A 377 -17.00 5.65 22.21
CA VAL A 377 -17.16 6.68 23.25
C VAL A 377 -16.38 7.94 22.90
N ALA A 378 -15.14 7.80 22.43
CA ALA A 378 -14.32 8.94 22.01
C ALA A 378 -14.97 9.73 20.85
N LEU A 379 -15.56 9.04 19.88
CA LEU A 379 -16.26 9.68 18.77
C LEU A 379 -17.58 10.36 19.21
N GLN A 380 -18.29 9.81 20.18
CA GLN A 380 -19.45 10.47 20.80
C GLN A 380 -19.06 11.79 21.49
N ASP A 381 -17.97 11.78 22.25
CA ASP A 381 -17.44 12.95 22.93
C ASP A 381 -16.87 13.99 21.94
N LEU A 382 -16.21 13.53 20.86
CA LEU A 382 -15.78 14.39 19.76
C LEU A 382 -16.99 15.13 19.16
N ALA A 383 -18.03 14.39 18.81
CA ALA A 383 -19.24 14.97 18.22
C ALA A 383 -19.91 15.97 19.18
N ALA A 384 -20.03 15.64 20.46
CA ALA A 384 -20.56 16.54 21.48
C ALA A 384 -19.73 17.83 21.64
N THR A 385 -18.40 17.70 21.62
CA THR A 385 -17.46 18.83 21.76
C THR A 385 -17.57 19.83 20.61
N PHE A 386 -17.73 19.34 19.37
CA PHE A 386 -17.72 20.18 18.17
C PHE A 386 -19.13 20.48 17.62
N ARG A 387 -20.18 20.04 18.26
CA ARG A 387 -21.59 20.19 17.83
C ARG A 387 -21.96 21.62 17.37
N ASN A 388 -21.44 22.66 18.02
CA ASN A 388 -21.71 24.05 17.68
C ASN A 388 -20.99 24.55 16.40
N ARG A 389 -20.19 23.71 15.75
CA ARG A 389 -19.49 24.02 14.50
C ARG A 389 -20.16 23.37 13.28
N ALA A 390 -21.11 22.46 13.48
CA ALA A 390 -21.71 21.60 12.48
C ALA A 390 -22.26 22.32 11.23
N ASP A 391 -22.72 23.56 11.35
CA ASP A 391 -23.28 24.35 10.23
C ASP A 391 -22.21 25.11 9.40
N LYS A 392 -20.92 24.96 9.69
CA LYS A 392 -19.81 25.70 9.05
C LYS A 392 -18.92 24.83 8.18
N GLY A 393 -19.45 23.69 7.69
CA GLY A 393 -18.67 22.67 6.97
C GLY A 393 -17.78 23.22 5.86
N VAL A 394 -16.55 22.73 5.81
CA VAL A 394 -15.61 23.01 4.72
C VAL A 394 -16.10 22.30 3.47
N GLN A 395 -16.65 23.06 2.52
CA GLN A 395 -17.00 22.50 1.20
C GLN A 395 -15.90 22.84 0.21
N VAL A 396 -15.14 21.82 -0.19
CA VAL A 396 -14.21 21.91 -1.30
C VAL A 396 -14.73 21.01 -2.41
N GLN A 397 -14.89 21.56 -3.61
CA GLN A 397 -15.28 20.79 -4.78
C GLN A 397 -14.03 20.08 -5.32
N VAL A 398 -14.04 18.76 -5.30
CA VAL A 398 -12.90 17.94 -5.80
C VAL A 398 -13.13 17.69 -7.30
N GLU A 399 -12.79 18.67 -8.13
CA GLU A 399 -12.66 18.46 -9.58
C GLU A 399 -11.19 18.24 -9.90
N ILE A 400 -10.82 17.00 -10.28
CA ILE A 400 -9.44 16.68 -10.63
C ILE A 400 -9.16 17.09 -12.05
N PRO A 401 -8.07 17.84 -12.33
CA PRO A 401 -7.71 18.22 -13.68
C PRO A 401 -7.26 17.00 -14.52
N GLU A 402 -7.28 17.16 -15.82
CA GLU A 402 -6.76 16.17 -16.77
C GLU A 402 -5.30 15.79 -16.45
N ILE A 403 -4.94 14.53 -16.74
CA ILE A 403 -3.56 14.05 -16.56
C ILE A 403 -2.66 14.76 -17.58
N PRO A 404 -1.59 15.45 -17.14
CA PRO A 404 -0.69 16.14 -18.03
C PRO A 404 0.03 15.21 -19.01
N VAL A 405 0.43 15.74 -20.16
CA VAL A 405 1.22 14.98 -21.12
C VAL A 405 2.61 14.68 -20.58
N LEU A 406 3.03 13.43 -20.66
CA LEU A 406 4.37 12.97 -20.27
C LEU A 406 5.35 13.28 -21.42
N ALA A 407 6.19 14.31 -21.26
CA ALA A 407 7.18 14.72 -22.25
C ALA A 407 8.51 13.95 -22.12
N LEU A 408 8.89 13.57 -20.89
CA LEU A 408 10.04 12.72 -20.60
C LEU A 408 9.60 11.51 -19.78
N SER A 409 10.30 10.38 -19.93
CA SER A 409 10.06 9.29 -18.99
C SER A 409 10.38 9.74 -17.55
N PRO A 410 9.71 9.22 -16.52
CA PRO A 410 10.03 9.57 -15.13
C PRO A 410 11.50 9.30 -14.78
N ARG A 411 12.13 8.30 -15.39
CA ARG A 411 13.57 8.02 -15.26
C ARG A 411 14.42 9.12 -15.86
N ASP A 412 14.14 9.53 -17.10
CA ASP A 412 14.90 10.59 -17.75
C ASP A 412 14.76 11.91 -17.00
N ALA A 413 13.54 12.23 -16.53
CA ALA A 413 13.32 13.40 -15.69
C ALA A 413 14.08 13.33 -14.37
N PHE A 414 14.12 12.18 -13.71
CA PHE A 414 14.83 12.01 -12.44
C PHE A 414 16.35 12.23 -12.55
N TYR A 415 16.95 11.85 -13.68
CA TYR A 415 18.39 12.00 -13.92
C TYR A 415 18.78 13.29 -14.67
N SER A 416 17.81 14.11 -15.09
CA SER A 416 18.05 15.37 -15.76
C SER A 416 18.56 16.45 -14.81
N GLU A 417 19.29 17.44 -15.35
CA GLU A 417 19.58 18.67 -14.62
C GLU A 417 18.30 19.45 -14.34
N THR A 418 18.18 20.00 -13.15
CA THR A 418 17.01 20.74 -12.70
C THR A 418 17.33 22.18 -12.36
N GLU A 419 16.33 23.04 -12.38
CA GLU A 419 16.37 24.40 -11.88
C GLU A 419 15.09 24.72 -11.10
N VAL A 420 15.19 25.67 -10.17
CA VAL A 420 14.05 26.14 -9.38
C VAL A 420 13.54 27.45 -10.01
N ILE A 421 12.24 27.50 -10.27
CA ILE A 421 11.59 28.66 -10.88
C ILE A 421 10.37 29.08 -10.05
N PRO A 422 9.94 30.37 -10.13
CA PRO A 422 8.69 30.78 -9.50
C PRO A 422 7.49 29.98 -10.01
N PHE A 423 6.57 29.60 -9.13
CA PHE A 423 5.37 28.82 -9.43
C PHE A 423 4.57 29.43 -10.60
N GLU A 424 4.40 30.74 -10.62
CA GLU A 424 3.66 31.48 -11.63
C GLU A 424 4.27 31.37 -13.06
N ASN A 425 5.53 31.06 -13.15
CA ASN A 425 6.28 30.96 -14.42
C ASN A 425 6.44 29.51 -14.88
N ALA A 426 5.81 28.55 -14.19
CA ALA A 426 6.07 27.13 -14.44
C ALA A 426 5.27 26.53 -15.60
N ALA A 427 4.21 27.18 -16.08
CA ALA A 427 3.40 26.67 -17.18
C ALA A 427 4.24 26.43 -18.43
N GLY A 428 4.04 25.27 -19.08
CA GLY A 428 4.78 24.83 -20.27
C GLY A 428 6.16 24.20 -19.99
N ARG A 429 6.66 24.28 -18.75
CA ARG A 429 7.90 23.61 -18.34
C ARG A 429 7.65 22.13 -18.01
N ILE A 430 8.70 21.33 -18.00
CA ILE A 430 8.64 19.91 -17.58
C ILE A 430 8.95 19.84 -16.10
N ILE A 431 8.03 19.28 -15.32
CA ILE A 431 8.16 19.14 -13.86
C ILE A 431 9.23 18.10 -13.49
N ALA A 432 10.00 18.39 -12.43
CA ALA A 432 10.93 17.44 -11.81
C ALA A 432 10.44 16.90 -10.47
N ASP A 433 9.42 17.53 -9.88
CA ASP A 433 8.84 17.14 -8.59
C ASP A 433 7.57 16.30 -8.73
N PHE A 434 7.26 15.56 -7.66
CA PHE A 434 5.90 15.11 -7.41
C PHE A 434 5.12 16.23 -6.75
N VAL A 435 3.87 16.43 -7.16
CA VAL A 435 2.96 17.36 -6.50
C VAL A 435 1.63 16.66 -6.28
N MET A 436 1.26 16.46 -5.02
CA MET A 436 0.00 15.86 -4.61
C MET A 436 -0.81 16.82 -3.76
N VAL A 437 -2.11 16.86 -3.97
CA VAL A 437 -3.07 17.64 -3.17
C VAL A 437 -3.97 16.67 -2.42
N TYR A 438 -4.22 16.92 -1.16
CA TYR A 438 -5.12 16.12 -0.31
C TYR A 438 -6.33 16.93 0.12
N PRO A 439 -7.59 16.45 -0.07
CA PRO A 439 -8.01 15.24 -0.79
C PRO A 439 -7.90 15.39 -2.31
N PRO A 440 -7.96 14.32 -3.12
CA PRO A 440 -8.07 12.90 -2.75
C PRO A 440 -6.71 12.17 -2.65
N GLY A 441 -5.59 12.87 -2.59
CA GLY A 441 -4.27 12.27 -2.50
C GLY A 441 -3.77 11.65 -3.80
N ILE A 442 -4.16 12.24 -4.94
CA ILE A 442 -3.72 11.83 -6.27
C ILE A 442 -2.63 12.80 -6.75
N PRO A 443 -1.52 12.31 -7.35
CA PRO A 443 -0.54 13.18 -7.97
C PRO A 443 -1.15 14.05 -9.05
N ILE A 444 -1.05 15.37 -8.88
CA ILE A 444 -1.41 16.35 -9.91
C ILE A 444 -0.30 16.43 -10.95
N PHE A 445 0.95 16.36 -10.47
CA PHE A 445 2.12 16.25 -11.30
C PHE A 445 3.01 15.07 -10.89
N THR A 446 3.58 14.41 -11.90
CA THR A 446 4.68 13.45 -11.72
C THR A 446 5.88 13.89 -12.57
N PRO A 447 7.14 13.55 -12.16
CA PRO A 447 8.32 13.94 -12.91
C PRO A 447 8.23 13.55 -14.39
N GLY A 448 8.57 14.50 -15.26
CA GLY A 448 8.55 14.32 -16.72
C GLY A 448 7.30 14.85 -17.42
N GLU A 449 6.28 15.27 -16.69
CA GLU A 449 5.05 15.83 -17.25
C GLU A 449 5.19 17.32 -17.55
N ILE A 450 4.43 17.79 -18.57
CA ILE A 450 4.33 19.21 -18.90
C ILE A 450 3.39 19.88 -17.92
N ILE A 451 3.85 20.92 -17.26
CA ILE A 451 3.02 21.72 -16.36
C ILE A 451 1.99 22.50 -17.17
N THR A 452 0.70 22.28 -16.90
CA THR A 452 -0.39 23.01 -17.53
C THR A 452 -0.90 24.15 -16.66
N GLN A 453 -1.49 25.18 -17.27
CA GLN A 453 -2.07 26.29 -16.53
C GLN A 453 -3.25 25.83 -15.66
N ASP A 454 -4.08 24.90 -16.15
CA ASP A 454 -5.24 24.37 -15.42
C ASP A 454 -4.83 23.62 -14.16
N ASN A 455 -3.75 22.82 -14.23
CA ASN A 455 -3.21 22.12 -13.06
C ASN A 455 -2.62 23.10 -12.02
N LEU A 456 -1.94 24.17 -12.47
CA LEU A 456 -1.44 25.21 -11.56
C LEU A 456 -2.59 25.96 -10.87
N GLU A 457 -3.65 26.29 -11.61
CA GLU A 457 -4.82 26.94 -11.06
C GLU A 457 -5.56 26.04 -10.07
N TYR A 458 -5.68 24.75 -10.35
CA TYR A 458 -6.22 23.77 -9.41
C TYR A 458 -5.42 23.74 -8.11
N ILE A 459 -4.10 23.65 -8.18
CA ILE A 459 -3.21 23.65 -7.01
C ILE A 459 -3.38 24.95 -6.22
N ARG A 460 -3.42 26.10 -6.88
CA ARG A 460 -3.59 27.41 -6.24
C ARG A 460 -4.91 27.49 -5.48
N LYS A 461 -6.04 27.11 -6.10
CA LYS A 461 -7.36 27.08 -5.44
C LYS A 461 -7.36 26.20 -4.18
N ASN A 462 -6.69 25.07 -4.23
CA ASN A 462 -6.59 24.17 -3.07
C ASN A 462 -5.71 24.77 -1.96
N LEU A 463 -4.60 25.43 -2.29
CA LEU A 463 -3.77 26.13 -1.31
C LEU A 463 -4.54 27.30 -0.64
N GLU A 464 -5.30 28.08 -1.41
CA GLU A 464 -6.15 29.15 -0.89
C GLU A 464 -7.26 28.61 0.03
N ALA A 465 -7.74 27.41 -0.23
CA ALA A 465 -8.67 26.69 0.64
C ALA A 465 -8.00 26.06 1.88
N GLY A 466 -6.66 26.20 2.01
CA GLY A 466 -5.89 25.67 3.15
C GLY A 466 -5.62 24.18 3.07
N LEU A 467 -5.72 23.57 1.88
CA LEU A 467 -5.45 22.15 1.69
C LEU A 467 -3.94 21.86 1.67
N PRO A 468 -3.50 20.77 2.32
CA PRO A 468 -2.10 20.42 2.33
C PRO A 468 -1.65 19.92 0.94
N VAL A 469 -0.48 20.39 0.51
CA VAL A 469 0.23 19.88 -0.67
C VAL A 469 1.44 19.08 -0.20
N GLN A 470 1.71 17.97 -0.84
CA GLN A 470 2.83 17.09 -0.54
C GLN A 470 3.65 16.80 -1.79
N GLY A 471 4.92 16.52 -1.58
CA GLY A 471 5.84 16.04 -2.61
C GLY A 471 6.85 17.02 -3.14
N PRO A 472 6.54 18.32 -3.39
CA PRO A 472 7.54 19.26 -3.85
C PRO A 472 8.57 19.59 -2.77
N GLU A 473 9.77 19.98 -3.19
CA GLU A 473 10.81 20.42 -2.28
C GLU A 473 10.40 21.68 -1.50
N ASP A 474 9.75 22.63 -2.19
CA ASP A 474 9.12 23.80 -1.57
C ASP A 474 7.64 23.52 -1.27
N MET A 475 7.35 23.12 -0.04
CA MET A 475 5.98 22.83 0.43
C MET A 475 5.06 24.06 0.44
N THR A 476 5.63 25.29 0.35
CA THR A 476 4.83 26.53 0.24
C THR A 476 4.40 26.80 -1.20
N LEU A 477 4.96 26.06 -2.16
CA LEU A 477 4.74 26.23 -3.60
C LEU A 477 4.93 27.67 -4.12
N GLN A 478 5.82 28.43 -3.51
CA GLN A 478 6.28 29.68 -4.13
C GLN A 478 7.15 29.39 -5.35
N THR A 479 7.81 28.24 -5.34
CA THR A 479 8.68 27.77 -6.40
C THR A 479 8.36 26.32 -6.77
N LEU A 480 8.75 25.92 -7.98
CA LEU A 480 8.72 24.53 -8.44
C LEU A 480 10.08 24.17 -9.05
N ARG A 481 10.48 22.93 -8.87
CA ARG A 481 11.64 22.36 -9.52
C ARG A 481 11.24 21.81 -10.88
N VAL A 482 11.89 22.27 -11.92
CA VAL A 482 11.64 21.89 -13.33
C VAL A 482 12.91 21.39 -13.98
N ILE A 483 12.77 20.64 -15.04
CA ILE A 483 13.89 20.21 -15.88
C ILE A 483 14.46 21.45 -16.57
N LYS A 484 15.79 21.65 -16.52
CA LYS A 484 16.44 22.66 -17.36
C LYS A 484 16.16 22.36 -18.84
N GLU A 485 16.02 23.42 -19.65
CA GLU A 485 15.75 23.23 -21.06
C GLU A 485 16.74 22.27 -21.71
N TYR A 486 16.19 21.14 -22.16
CA TYR A 486 16.95 20.16 -22.93
C TYR A 486 17.26 20.76 -24.29
N LYS A 487 18.51 21.16 -24.52
CA LYS A 487 19.00 21.37 -25.89
C LYS A 487 19.40 20.00 -26.40
N PRO A 488 18.69 19.42 -27.40
CA PRO A 488 19.13 18.19 -28.02
C PRO A 488 20.57 18.42 -28.52
N ILE A 489 21.47 17.54 -28.12
CA ILE A 489 22.82 17.52 -28.70
C ILE A 489 22.62 17.21 -30.18
N SER A 490 22.89 18.20 -31.00
CA SER A 490 22.82 18.18 -32.46
C SER A 490 23.75 17.14 -33.06
#